data_b39e401669d2c3bd48b657e703fb21f3
#
_entry.id   b39e401669d2c3bd48b657e703fb21f3
#
_cell.length_a   1.000
_cell.length_b   1.000
_cell.length_c   1.000
_cell.angle_alpha   90.00
_cell.angle_beta   90.00
_cell.angle_gamma   90.00
#
_symmetry.space_group_name_H-M   'P 1'
#
loop_
_entity.id
_entity.type
_entity.pdbx_description
1 polymer ?
#
loop_
_entity_poly.entity_id
_entity_poly.type
_entity_poly.pdbx_seq_one_letter_code
_entity_poly.pdbx_strand_id
1 'polypeptide(L)'
;LHLEESALNQDSLKVPVLVLGGGTGALGAALQCARSGTRCLLVTPGPWVGGMLSASGVSAPDGNELSPWQTGLWGALLRKLRMDVPEGLDNNWVSCFGFQPAQAEKIFQDWIRAEPNLKWIGGWNLQE
;
A
#
# COMPACT_ATOMS: atom_id res chain seq x y z
N LEU A 1 -25.80 12.73 -2.92
CA LEU A 1 -24.88 13.62 -3.60
C LEU A 1 -25.33 13.69 -5.06
N HIS A 2 -26.02 14.77 -5.42
CA HIS A 2 -26.29 15.10 -6.81
C HIS A 2 -25.05 15.84 -7.35
N LEU A 3 -24.27 15.17 -8.16
CA LEU A 3 -23.27 15.81 -9.00
C LEU A 3 -23.98 16.25 -10.29
N GLU A 4 -23.77 17.48 -10.71
CA GLU A 4 -24.35 18.00 -11.94
C GLU A 4 -24.01 17.10 -13.12
N GLU A 5 -25.02 16.59 -13.79
CA GLU A 5 -24.97 15.56 -14.83
C GLU A 5 -24.24 15.98 -16.12
N SER A 6 -23.81 17.21 -16.27
CA SER A 6 -23.34 17.73 -17.57
C SER A 6 -21.82 17.66 -17.81
N ALA A 7 -21.00 17.36 -16.79
CA ALA A 7 -19.54 17.29 -16.92
C ALA A 7 -18.93 15.90 -16.63
N LEU A 8 -19.74 14.91 -16.25
CA LEU A 8 -19.26 13.63 -15.71
C LEU A 8 -19.39 12.44 -16.69
N ASN A 9 -19.59 12.68 -17.95
CA ASN A 9 -19.99 11.61 -18.87
C ASN A 9 -18.84 10.88 -19.54
N GLN A 10 -17.60 10.92 -19.05
CA GLN A 10 -16.52 10.17 -19.70
C GLN A 10 -15.75 9.16 -18.86
N ASP A 11 -15.73 9.23 -17.51
CA ASP A 11 -14.90 8.27 -16.74
C ASP A 11 -15.47 7.88 -15.36
N SER A 12 -16.73 7.49 -15.25
CA SER A 12 -17.22 6.92 -14.01
C SER A 12 -16.78 5.47 -13.85
N LEU A 13 -15.93 5.18 -12.85
CA LEU A 13 -15.53 3.81 -12.50
C LEU A 13 -16.53 3.23 -11.50
N LYS A 14 -17.22 2.17 -11.89
CA LYS A 14 -18.11 1.41 -11.00
C LYS A 14 -17.38 0.19 -10.46
N VAL A 15 -17.18 0.15 -9.15
CA VAL A 15 -16.54 -0.96 -8.44
C VAL A 15 -17.35 -1.35 -7.22
N PRO A 16 -17.38 -2.65 -6.84
CA PRO A 16 -18.05 -3.09 -5.62
C PRO A 16 -17.44 -2.49 -4.34
N VAL A 17 -16.12 -2.29 -4.34
CA VAL A 17 -15.37 -1.78 -3.18
C VAL A 17 -14.45 -0.65 -3.62
N LEU A 18 -14.57 0.48 -2.94
CA LEU A 18 -13.67 1.64 -3.06
C LEU A 18 -12.90 1.79 -1.75
N VAL A 19 -11.58 1.82 -1.84
CA VAL A 19 -10.68 2.11 -0.71
C VAL A 19 -10.03 3.47 -0.93
N LEU A 20 -10.20 4.38 0.03
CA LEU A 20 -9.64 5.73 -0.01
C LEU A 20 -8.52 5.87 1.02
N GLY A 21 -7.36 6.30 0.57
CA GLY A 21 -6.21 6.56 1.43
C GLY A 21 -4.94 5.88 0.96
N GLY A 22 -3.79 6.43 1.37
CA GLY A 22 -2.45 5.94 0.98
C GLY A 22 -1.70 5.17 2.07
N GLY A 23 -2.31 4.96 3.24
CA GLY A 23 -1.67 4.32 4.39
C GLY A 23 -1.58 2.80 4.29
N THR A 24 -0.89 2.18 5.26
CA THR A 24 -0.77 0.72 5.37
C THR A 24 -2.12 0.02 5.50
N GLY A 25 -3.07 0.63 6.21
CA GLY A 25 -4.42 0.10 6.36
C GLY A 25 -5.18 0.07 5.03
N ALA A 26 -5.08 1.13 4.24
CA ALA A 26 -5.71 1.18 2.91
C ALA A 26 -5.09 0.15 1.95
N LEU A 27 -3.77 0.04 1.94
CA LEU A 27 -3.07 -0.99 1.16
C LEU A 27 -3.52 -2.40 1.57
N GLY A 28 -3.56 -2.68 2.88
CA GLY A 28 -3.99 -3.97 3.40
C GLY A 28 -5.43 -4.32 3.04
N ALA A 29 -6.34 -3.36 3.18
CA ALA A 29 -7.75 -3.53 2.81
C ALA A 29 -7.91 -3.81 1.31
N ALA A 30 -7.24 -3.03 0.46
CA ALA A 30 -7.33 -3.17 -0.99
C ALA A 30 -6.77 -4.52 -1.48
N LEU A 31 -5.59 -4.92 -0.98
CA LEU A 31 -4.98 -6.20 -1.32
C LEU A 31 -5.85 -7.38 -0.86
N GLN A 32 -6.36 -7.33 0.37
CA GLN A 32 -7.20 -8.41 0.89
C GLN A 32 -8.52 -8.52 0.14
N CYS A 33 -9.14 -7.39 -0.19
CA CYS A 33 -10.35 -7.34 -1.00
C CYS A 33 -10.12 -8.01 -2.37
N ALA A 34 -9.06 -7.63 -3.06
CA ALA A 34 -8.72 -8.18 -4.39
C ALA A 34 -8.43 -9.69 -4.32
N ARG A 35 -7.66 -10.12 -3.31
CA ARG A 35 -7.31 -11.54 -3.09
C ARG A 35 -8.50 -12.41 -2.74
N SER A 36 -9.55 -11.83 -2.17
CA SER A 36 -10.83 -12.53 -1.95
C SER A 36 -11.70 -12.63 -3.20
N GLY A 37 -11.21 -12.19 -4.36
CA GLY A 37 -11.93 -12.24 -5.64
C GLY A 37 -12.85 -11.06 -5.91
N THR A 38 -12.85 -10.03 -5.06
CA THR A 38 -13.71 -8.86 -5.22
C THR A 38 -12.97 -7.74 -5.94
N ARG A 39 -13.60 -7.15 -6.95
CA ARG A 39 -13.03 -5.98 -7.63
C ARG A 39 -12.95 -4.79 -6.69
N CYS A 40 -11.76 -4.19 -6.61
CA CYS A 40 -11.46 -3.09 -5.72
C CYS A 40 -10.77 -1.95 -6.47
N LEU A 41 -11.13 -0.72 -6.15
CA LEU A 41 -10.42 0.47 -6.55
C LEU A 41 -9.74 1.08 -5.32
N LEU A 42 -8.42 1.21 -5.36
CA LEU A 42 -7.65 1.96 -4.39
C LEU A 42 -7.36 3.35 -4.93
N VAL A 43 -7.73 4.39 -4.19
CA VAL A 43 -7.44 5.79 -4.52
C VAL A 43 -6.57 6.39 -3.44
N THR A 44 -5.41 6.93 -3.83
CA THR A 44 -4.45 7.53 -2.92
C THR A 44 -4.22 9.00 -3.21
N PRO A 45 -4.00 9.85 -2.18
CA PRO A 45 -3.74 11.28 -2.38
C PRO A 45 -2.39 11.56 -3.06
N GLY A 46 -1.42 10.69 -2.87
CA GLY A 46 -0.08 10.80 -3.46
C GLY A 46 0.21 9.70 -4.48
N PRO A 47 1.38 9.78 -5.12
CA PRO A 47 1.82 8.80 -6.10
C PRO A 47 2.39 7.52 -5.47
N TRP A 48 2.55 7.49 -4.14
CA TRP A 48 3.04 6.37 -3.36
C TRP A 48 1.96 5.80 -2.44
N VAL A 49 2.05 4.51 -2.16
CA VAL A 49 1.15 3.78 -1.26
C VAL A 49 1.95 3.11 -0.13
N GLY A 50 1.32 2.90 1.02
CA GLY A 50 1.95 2.23 2.17
C GLY A 50 2.26 3.16 3.35
N GLY A 51 1.95 4.46 3.24
CA GLY A 51 2.01 5.42 4.34
C GLY A 51 3.37 5.48 5.01
N MET A 52 3.44 5.20 6.31
CA MET A 52 4.66 5.27 7.09
C MET A 52 5.78 4.37 6.56
N LEU A 53 5.46 3.25 5.94
CA LEU A 53 6.46 2.32 5.40
C LEU A 53 7.06 2.78 4.06
N SER A 54 6.52 3.82 3.45
CA SER A 54 6.96 4.33 2.15
C SER A 54 6.86 5.85 2.05
N ALA A 55 5.67 6.39 1.71
CA ALA A 55 5.44 7.81 1.40
C ALA A 55 5.83 8.78 2.53
N SER A 56 5.69 8.40 3.78
CA SER A 56 6.06 9.24 4.93
C SER A 56 7.55 9.15 5.30
N GLY A 57 8.34 8.34 4.60
CA GLY A 57 9.79 8.30 4.75
C GLY A 57 10.31 7.64 6.03
N VAL A 58 9.50 6.87 6.73
CA VAL A 58 9.95 6.12 7.92
C VAL A 58 10.74 4.90 7.46
N SER A 59 12.05 4.94 7.65
CA SER A 59 12.98 3.89 7.23
C SER A 59 13.34 2.88 8.32
N ALA A 60 12.89 3.12 9.55
CA ALA A 60 13.18 2.32 10.73
C ALA A 60 11.89 2.09 11.54
N PRO A 61 10.92 1.31 11.01
CA PRO A 61 9.71 0.99 11.75
C PRO A 61 10.06 0.19 12.99
N ASP A 62 9.44 0.54 14.09
CA ASP A 62 9.59 -0.12 15.38
C ASP A 62 8.34 -0.91 15.77
N GLY A 63 8.39 -1.55 16.93
CA GLY A 63 7.28 -2.30 17.49
C GLY A 63 7.68 -3.75 17.74
N ASN A 64 7.11 -4.69 17.11
CA ASN A 64 7.15 -6.11 17.42
C ASN A 64 8.44 -6.83 16.94
N GLU A 65 9.61 -6.21 17.03
CA GLU A 65 10.87 -6.72 16.47
C GLU A 65 11.32 -8.03 17.10
N LEU A 66 11.06 -8.19 18.39
CA LEU A 66 11.46 -9.38 19.15
C LEU A 66 10.47 -10.53 19.02
N SER A 67 9.35 -10.33 18.36
CA SER A 67 8.42 -11.43 18.09
C SER A 67 9.03 -12.40 17.10
N PRO A 68 9.05 -13.71 17.42
CA PRO A 68 9.53 -14.72 16.48
C PRO A 68 8.62 -14.86 15.25
N TRP A 69 7.40 -14.36 15.33
CA TRP A 69 6.37 -14.51 14.31
C TRP A 69 6.04 -13.18 13.64
N GLN A 70 6.67 -12.96 12.50
CA GLN A 70 6.32 -11.84 11.61
C GLN A 70 5.37 -12.34 10.53
N THR A 71 4.09 -12.06 10.68
CA THR A 71 3.01 -12.61 9.84
C THR A 71 2.32 -11.53 8.99
N GLY A 72 1.34 -11.94 8.18
CA GLY A 72 0.52 -11.06 7.35
C GLY A 72 1.34 -10.30 6.31
N LEU A 73 0.87 -9.12 5.94
CA LEU A 73 1.53 -8.25 4.97
C LEU A 73 2.88 -7.74 5.48
N TRP A 74 3.00 -7.50 6.77
CA TRP A 74 4.27 -7.12 7.38
C TRP A 74 5.34 -8.21 7.21
N GLY A 75 5.02 -9.43 7.58
CA GLY A 75 5.94 -10.55 7.39
C GLY A 75 6.27 -10.81 5.91
N ALA A 76 5.31 -10.60 5.00
CA ALA A 76 5.54 -10.70 3.57
C ALA A 76 6.50 -9.61 3.07
N LEU A 77 6.34 -8.37 3.55
CA LEU A 77 7.25 -7.26 3.24
C LEU A 77 8.67 -7.57 3.70
N LEU A 78 8.85 -8.01 4.96
CA LEU A 78 10.17 -8.34 5.50
C LEU A 78 10.86 -9.47 4.70
N ARG A 79 10.12 -10.50 4.34
CA ARG A 79 10.67 -11.60 3.50
C ARG A 79 11.11 -11.07 2.14
N LYS A 80 10.31 -10.20 1.52
CA LYS A 80 10.61 -9.65 0.21
C LYS A 80 11.82 -8.71 0.26
N LEU A 81 11.90 -7.84 1.26
CA LEU A 81 13.05 -6.97 1.49
C LEU A 81 14.35 -7.78 1.66
N ARG A 82 14.33 -8.87 2.45
CA ARG A 82 15.50 -9.75 2.62
C ARG A 82 15.94 -10.41 1.32
N MET A 83 15.00 -10.71 0.42
CA MET A 83 15.33 -11.29 -0.88
C MET A 83 15.88 -10.28 -1.88
N ASP A 84 15.32 -9.07 -1.85
CA ASP A 84 15.62 -8.04 -2.86
C ASP A 84 16.80 -7.14 -2.47
N VAL A 85 17.19 -7.13 -1.20
CA VAL A 85 18.31 -6.34 -0.65
C VAL A 85 19.38 -7.30 -0.15
N PRO A 86 20.50 -7.44 -0.87
CA PRO A 86 21.56 -8.39 -0.53
C PRO A 86 22.16 -8.19 0.87
N GLU A 87 22.24 -6.94 1.32
CA GLU A 87 22.72 -6.59 2.66
C GLU A 87 21.68 -6.88 3.76
N GLY A 88 20.46 -7.26 3.35
CA GLY A 88 19.36 -7.54 4.27
C GLY A 88 18.76 -6.28 4.90
N LEU A 89 18.16 -6.44 6.06
CA LEU A 89 17.60 -5.35 6.84
C LEU A 89 18.65 -4.81 7.81
N ASP A 90 18.85 -3.50 7.77
CA ASP A 90 19.79 -2.85 8.67
C ASP A 90 19.27 -2.81 10.11
N ASN A 91 20.20 -2.88 11.05
CA ASN A 91 19.93 -2.59 12.45
C ASN A 91 20.09 -1.10 12.71
N ASN A 92 19.07 -0.49 13.28
CA ASN A 92 19.05 0.90 13.68
C ASN A 92 19.01 1.02 15.20
N TRP A 93 19.17 2.25 15.69
CA TRP A 93 19.04 2.53 17.13
C TRP A 93 17.68 2.18 17.71
N VAL A 94 16.62 2.24 16.89
CA VAL A 94 15.21 2.10 17.30
C VAL A 94 14.51 0.91 16.64
N SER A 95 15.15 0.24 15.70
CA SER A 95 14.52 -0.86 14.95
C SER A 95 15.54 -1.84 14.41
N CYS A 96 15.16 -3.12 14.40
CA CYS A 96 15.89 -4.19 13.70
C CYS A 96 15.50 -4.30 12.22
N PHE A 97 14.63 -3.42 11.72
CA PHE A 97 14.04 -3.48 10.38
C PHE A 97 14.27 -2.16 9.64
N GLY A 98 15.54 -1.83 9.35
CA GLY A 98 15.87 -0.66 8.55
C GLY A 98 15.81 -0.98 7.06
N PHE A 99 15.17 -0.10 6.28
CA PHE A 99 15.13 -0.19 4.82
C PHE A 99 14.85 1.18 4.18
N GLN A 100 15.17 1.30 2.90
CA GLN A 100 14.81 2.51 2.17
C GLN A 100 13.32 2.51 1.83
N PRO A 101 12.56 3.59 2.14
CA PRO A 101 11.13 3.68 1.84
C PRO A 101 10.76 3.37 0.39
N ALA A 102 11.61 3.75 -0.56
CA ALA A 102 11.42 3.45 -1.98
C ALA A 102 11.45 1.94 -2.30
N GLN A 103 12.15 1.13 -1.52
CA GLN A 103 12.16 -0.33 -1.68
C GLN A 103 10.81 -0.91 -1.29
N ALA A 104 10.24 -0.46 -0.16
CA ALA A 104 8.90 -0.87 0.25
C ALA A 104 7.84 -0.43 -0.77
N GLU A 105 7.92 0.81 -1.26
CA GLU A 105 7.02 1.33 -2.29
C GLU A 105 7.03 0.45 -3.55
N LYS A 106 8.22 0.10 -4.03
CA LYS A 106 8.35 -0.80 -5.20
C LYS A 106 7.66 -2.14 -4.96
N ILE A 107 7.87 -2.74 -3.77
CA ILE A 107 7.23 -4.01 -3.40
C ILE A 107 5.71 -3.87 -3.37
N PHE A 108 5.19 -2.78 -2.80
CA PHE A 108 3.75 -2.52 -2.73
C PHE A 108 3.14 -2.34 -4.13
N GLN A 109 3.81 -1.61 -5.00
CA GLN A 109 3.37 -1.49 -6.40
C GLN A 109 3.36 -2.84 -7.12
N ASP A 110 4.39 -3.67 -6.91
CA ASP A 110 4.45 -5.00 -7.51
C ASP A 110 3.30 -5.90 -7.00
N TRP A 111 2.97 -5.82 -5.70
CA TRP A 111 1.81 -6.53 -5.15
C TRP A 111 0.49 -6.06 -5.76
N ILE A 112 0.31 -4.73 -5.91
CA ILE A 112 -0.89 -4.17 -6.54
C ILE A 112 -1.02 -4.63 -7.99
N ARG A 113 0.08 -4.57 -8.75
CA ARG A 113 0.10 -5.00 -10.16
C ARG A 113 -0.18 -6.49 -10.35
N ALA A 114 0.19 -7.31 -9.37
CA ALA A 114 -0.03 -8.74 -9.40
C ALA A 114 -1.50 -9.14 -9.15
N GLU A 115 -2.33 -8.22 -8.64
CA GLU A 115 -3.73 -8.50 -8.29
C GLU A 115 -4.67 -8.07 -9.42
N PRO A 116 -5.25 -9.00 -10.20
CA PRO A 116 -6.10 -8.66 -11.36
C PRO A 116 -7.40 -7.94 -10.95
N ASN A 117 -7.84 -8.12 -9.70
CA ASN A 117 -9.03 -7.49 -9.15
C ASN A 117 -8.78 -6.13 -8.51
N LEU A 118 -7.54 -5.62 -8.52
CA LEU A 118 -7.18 -4.36 -7.92
C LEU A 118 -6.78 -3.33 -8.98
N LYS A 119 -7.46 -2.20 -8.98
CA LYS A 119 -7.05 -1.01 -9.72
C LYS A 119 -6.58 0.05 -8.71
N TRP A 120 -5.47 0.71 -9.01
CA TRP A 120 -4.95 1.81 -8.20
C TRP A 120 -4.87 3.11 -9.01
N ILE A 121 -5.29 4.20 -8.39
CA ILE A 121 -5.19 5.55 -8.92
C ILE A 121 -4.53 6.41 -7.84
N GLY A 122 -3.34 6.93 -8.13
CA GLY A 122 -2.61 7.84 -7.24
C GLY A 122 -2.78 9.31 -7.63
N GLY A 123 -2.55 10.20 -6.64
CA GLY A 123 -2.57 11.65 -6.87
C GLY A 123 -3.97 12.27 -6.87
N TRP A 124 -4.98 11.61 -6.29
CA TRP A 124 -6.35 12.09 -6.22
C TRP A 124 -6.77 12.40 -4.80
N ASN A 125 -7.39 13.54 -4.61
CA ASN A 125 -8.03 13.94 -3.35
C ASN A 125 -9.54 13.96 -3.53
N LEU A 126 -10.25 13.58 -2.45
CA LEU A 126 -11.68 13.82 -2.36
C LEU A 126 -11.91 15.33 -2.36
N GLN A 127 -12.83 15.80 -3.20
CA GLN A 127 -13.41 17.15 -3.10
C GLN A 127 -14.69 17.02 -2.28
N GLU A 128 -14.87 17.95 -1.32
CA GLU A 128 -16.10 18.10 -0.54
C GLU A 128 -17.26 18.63 -1.40
#